data_f871dfedddd7c351943ce4a79d5589d4
#
_entry.id   f871dfedddd7c351943ce4a79d5589d4
#
_cell.length_a   1.000
_cell.length_b   1.000
_cell.length_c   1.000
_cell.angle_alpha   90.00
_cell.angle_beta   90.00
_cell.angle_gamma   90.00
#
_symmetry.space_group_name_H-M   'P 1'
#
loop_
_entity.id
_entity.type
_entity.pdbx_description
1 polymer ?
#
loop_
_entity_poly.entity_id
_entity_poly.type
_entity_poly.pdbx_seq_one_letter_code
_entity_poly.pdbx_strand_id
1 'polypeptide(L)'
;MKMLRKPVMMPMGVLLAGLAFQMVSTAQAISAPDDAARSLAPYFTSATSVSKRPDADGFLQRWMLLDPINKPNRTNTVFTDSYVRNAFTTEYFPNQFTVIPHDGDKVKVGDQELAWHALDSTNFDVKLFRFAYGLNKPTYGVIFWAVTVVNSPREIQNARLAVGSNAASIWWFNGKEAVDLFTDRRMVMDDVVSNRLTLNKGRNVIRGAVINGPGMSDFCVRFIDENGEPVKGLTLDLAGN
;
A
#
# COMPACT_ATOMS: atom_id res chain seq x y z
N MET A 1 10.31 91.30 49.85
CA MET A 1 9.88 90.06 49.22
C MET A 1 10.91 89.70 48.15
N LYS A 2 11.85 88.86 48.52
CA LYS A 2 13.07 88.57 47.75
C LYS A 2 12.83 87.31 46.91
N MET A 3 12.94 87.43 45.55
CA MET A 3 12.96 86.29 44.62
C MET A 3 14.36 85.69 44.58
N LEU A 4 14.48 84.46 44.94
CA LEU A 4 15.69 83.65 44.73
C LEU A 4 15.65 83.03 43.34
N ARG A 5 16.68 83.30 42.55
CA ARG A 5 16.95 82.61 41.25
C ARG A 5 17.69 81.28 41.53
N LYS A 6 17.19 80.21 41.00
CA LYS A 6 17.88 78.93 40.97
C LYS A 6 18.79 78.83 39.74
N PRO A 7 19.95 78.15 39.81
CA PRO A 7 20.85 77.99 38.72
C PRO A 7 20.41 76.79 37.80
N VAL A 8 20.61 77.01 36.53
CA VAL A 8 20.43 76.01 35.46
C VAL A 8 21.63 75.08 35.43
N MET A 9 21.40 73.79 35.64
CA MET A 9 22.38 72.73 35.45
C MET A 9 22.18 72.13 34.02
N MET A 10 23.24 72.17 33.18
CA MET A 10 23.30 71.50 31.94
C MET A 10 23.57 69.98 32.15
N PRO A 11 22.88 69.11 31.50
CA PRO A 11 23.31 67.70 31.48
C PRO A 11 24.37 67.41 30.43
N MET A 12 25.43 66.80 30.95
CA MET A 12 26.53 66.22 30.16
C MET A 12 26.04 65.03 29.37
N GLY A 13 26.13 65.13 28.02
CA GLY A 13 25.74 64.05 27.13
C GLY A 13 26.75 62.91 27.19
N VAL A 14 26.27 61.73 27.56
CA VAL A 14 27.03 60.49 27.42
C VAL A 14 26.69 59.89 26.05
N LEU A 15 27.68 59.85 25.19
CA LEU A 15 27.62 59.19 23.89
C LEU A 15 27.75 57.65 24.14
N LEU A 16 26.65 56.92 24.11
CA LEU A 16 26.70 55.47 24.03
C LEU A 16 26.81 55.05 22.58
N ALA A 17 27.99 54.58 22.21
CA ALA A 17 28.24 53.89 20.91
C ALA A 17 27.57 52.52 20.97
N GLY A 18 26.39 52.40 20.34
CA GLY A 18 25.70 51.13 20.19
C GLY A 18 26.39 50.28 19.09
N LEU A 19 27.12 49.26 19.51
CA LEU A 19 27.53 48.16 18.60
C LEU A 19 26.30 47.36 18.21
N ALA A 20 25.79 47.60 17.00
CA ALA A 20 24.77 46.71 16.40
C ALA A 20 25.42 45.39 16.02
N PHE A 21 25.23 44.38 16.84
CA PHE A 21 25.54 42.99 16.48
C PHE A 21 24.51 42.55 15.43
N GLN A 22 24.85 42.58 14.14
CA GLN A 22 24.06 41.92 13.12
C GLN A 22 24.24 40.41 13.27
N MET A 23 23.25 39.73 13.90
CA MET A 23 23.14 38.30 13.79
C MET A 23 22.73 37.96 12.34
N VAL A 24 23.69 37.56 11.56
CA VAL A 24 23.42 36.87 10.28
C VAL A 24 22.88 35.51 10.64
N SER A 25 21.54 35.39 10.67
CA SER A 25 20.86 34.10 10.73
C SER A 25 21.09 33.42 9.35
N THR A 26 22.09 32.56 9.28
CA THR A 26 22.17 31.57 8.22
C THR A 26 21.05 30.58 8.45
N ALA A 27 19.85 30.88 7.92
CA ALA A 27 18.85 29.86 7.71
C ALA A 27 19.48 28.86 6.73
N GLN A 28 20.01 27.74 7.27
CA GLN A 28 20.27 26.57 6.48
C GLN A 28 18.90 26.17 5.89
N ALA A 29 18.75 26.39 4.58
CA ALA A 29 17.70 25.76 3.82
C ALA A 29 17.86 24.26 4.08
N ILE A 30 16.94 23.68 4.85
CA ILE A 30 16.77 22.23 4.90
C ILE A 30 16.40 21.89 3.47
N SER A 31 17.40 21.45 2.69
CA SER A 31 17.13 20.84 1.38
C SER A 31 16.08 19.79 1.62
N ALA A 32 14.96 19.87 0.89
CA ALA A 32 14.01 18.79 0.84
C ALA A 32 14.80 17.49 0.64
N PRO A 33 14.43 16.38 1.34
CA PRO A 33 15.14 15.14 1.18
C PRO A 33 15.23 14.85 -0.31
N ASP A 34 16.47 14.68 -0.74
CA ASP A 34 16.90 14.35 -2.07
C ASP A 34 15.80 13.55 -2.76
N ASP A 35 15.39 13.96 -3.96
CA ASP A 35 14.59 13.15 -4.89
C ASP A 35 15.46 11.96 -5.35
N ALA A 36 15.99 11.21 -4.38
CA ALA A 36 16.59 9.92 -4.58
C ALA A 36 15.53 9.12 -5.33
N ALA A 37 15.79 8.86 -6.61
CA ALA A 37 14.86 8.37 -7.58
C ALA A 37 13.93 7.33 -6.96
N ARG A 38 12.67 7.69 -6.74
CA ARG A 38 11.66 6.78 -6.22
C ARG A 38 11.63 5.59 -7.16
N SER A 39 11.82 4.41 -6.63
CA SER A 39 11.98 3.18 -7.40
C SER A 39 11.18 2.07 -6.78
N LEU A 40 10.70 1.16 -7.60
CA LEU A 40 10.11 -0.09 -7.15
C LEU A 40 11.16 -1.05 -6.58
N ALA A 41 12.43 -0.95 -7.03
CA ALA A 41 13.52 -1.71 -6.45
C ALA A 41 13.84 -1.22 -5.01
N PRO A 42 14.27 -2.11 -4.10
CA PRO A 42 14.52 -3.54 -4.32
C PRO A 42 13.30 -4.45 -4.11
N TYR A 43 12.12 -3.91 -3.91
CA TYR A 43 10.91 -4.64 -3.47
C TYR A 43 10.18 -5.35 -4.61
N PHE A 44 10.33 -4.84 -5.83
CA PHE A 44 9.66 -5.37 -7.01
C PHE A 44 10.57 -5.42 -8.22
N THR A 45 10.31 -6.41 -9.08
CA THR A 45 10.79 -6.47 -10.46
C THR A 45 9.59 -6.56 -11.40
N SER A 46 9.76 -6.12 -12.64
CA SER A 46 8.73 -6.33 -13.66
C SER A 46 8.49 -7.81 -13.88
N ALA A 47 7.24 -8.23 -13.90
CA ALA A 47 6.90 -9.60 -14.23
C ALA A 47 7.17 -9.88 -15.72
N THR A 48 7.55 -11.11 -16.02
CA THR A 48 7.80 -11.56 -17.39
C THR A 48 6.69 -12.48 -17.87
N SER A 49 6.64 -12.78 -19.17
CA SER A 49 5.71 -13.75 -19.76
C SER A 49 5.97 -15.21 -19.32
N VAL A 50 7.14 -15.47 -18.72
CA VAL A 50 7.47 -16.80 -18.20
C VAL A 50 6.72 -17.06 -16.91
N SER A 51 6.02 -18.19 -16.80
CA SER A 51 5.34 -18.59 -15.56
C SER A 51 6.30 -18.60 -14.38
N LYS A 52 5.85 -18.07 -13.25
CA LYS A 52 6.61 -18.04 -12.00
C LYS A 52 6.05 -19.07 -11.02
N ARG A 53 6.90 -19.77 -10.31
CA ARG A 53 6.46 -20.60 -9.17
C ARG A 53 6.30 -19.72 -7.94
N PRO A 54 5.39 -20.06 -7.02
CA PRO A 54 5.44 -19.53 -5.65
C PRO A 54 6.83 -19.75 -5.05
N ASP A 55 7.18 -19.03 -4.01
CA ASP A 55 8.45 -19.24 -3.33
C ASP A 55 8.51 -20.60 -2.59
N ALA A 56 9.60 -20.87 -1.87
CA ALA A 56 9.81 -22.14 -1.18
C ALA A 56 8.72 -22.44 -0.14
N ASP A 57 8.18 -21.39 0.48
CA ASP A 57 7.13 -21.44 1.50
C ASP A 57 5.72 -21.35 0.91
N GLY A 58 5.60 -21.29 -0.42
CA GLY A 58 4.35 -21.27 -1.16
C GLY A 58 3.72 -19.90 -1.34
N PHE A 59 4.39 -18.81 -0.96
CA PHE A 59 3.83 -17.46 -1.12
C PHE A 59 3.77 -17.04 -2.58
N LEU A 60 2.66 -16.37 -2.92
CA LEU A 60 2.36 -15.89 -4.26
C LEU A 60 2.99 -14.52 -4.45
N GLN A 61 4.04 -14.45 -5.24
CA GLN A 61 4.83 -13.23 -5.42
C GLN A 61 4.48 -12.45 -6.71
N ARG A 62 3.74 -13.02 -7.66
CA ARG A 62 3.36 -12.37 -8.93
C ARG A 62 1.97 -11.78 -8.86
N TRP A 63 1.85 -10.49 -9.13
CA TRP A 63 0.60 -9.76 -9.02
C TRP A 63 0.45 -8.69 -10.10
N MET A 64 -0.78 -8.51 -10.57
CA MET A 64 -1.23 -7.28 -11.19
C MET A 64 -1.69 -6.35 -10.09
N LEU A 65 -1.00 -5.23 -9.91
CA LEU A 65 -1.31 -4.21 -8.90
C LEU A 65 -1.87 -2.97 -9.59
N LEU A 66 -3.03 -2.49 -9.16
CA LEU A 66 -3.60 -1.22 -9.63
C LEU A 66 -2.97 -0.06 -8.87
N ASP A 67 -2.70 1.05 -9.57
CA ASP A 67 -2.47 2.33 -8.91
C ASP A 67 -3.48 2.55 -7.78
N PRO A 68 -3.08 3.12 -6.64
CA PRO A 68 -3.97 3.26 -5.49
C PRO A 68 -5.17 4.16 -5.78
N ILE A 69 -6.36 3.67 -5.45
CA ILE A 69 -7.61 4.43 -5.52
C ILE A 69 -7.70 5.36 -4.31
N ASN A 70 -7.91 6.65 -4.53
CA ASN A 70 -8.10 7.59 -3.43
C ASN A 70 -9.35 7.23 -2.60
N LYS A 71 -9.15 6.98 -1.33
CA LYS A 71 -10.22 6.77 -0.34
C LYS A 71 -9.83 7.49 0.95
N PRO A 72 -9.90 8.82 0.99
CA PRO A 72 -9.46 9.60 2.14
C PRO A 72 -10.10 9.11 3.42
N ASN A 73 -9.26 8.74 4.36
CA ASN A 73 -9.65 8.29 5.67
C ASN A 73 -8.76 8.98 6.69
N ARG A 74 -9.34 9.86 7.51
CA ARG A 74 -8.59 10.74 8.38
C ARG A 74 -8.43 10.23 9.81
N THR A 75 -9.19 9.23 10.20
CA THR A 75 -9.16 8.72 11.59
C THR A 75 -9.50 7.23 11.65
N ASN A 76 -8.87 6.52 12.59
CA ASN A 76 -9.19 5.11 12.85
C ASN A 76 -10.62 4.91 13.36
N THR A 77 -11.27 5.95 13.86
CA THR A 77 -12.63 5.86 14.40
C THR A 77 -13.71 5.63 13.35
N VAL A 78 -13.43 5.89 12.07
CA VAL A 78 -14.34 5.58 10.95
C VAL A 78 -14.09 4.21 10.34
N PHE A 79 -13.02 3.52 10.75
CA PHE A 79 -12.68 2.17 10.29
C PHE A 79 -13.55 1.12 10.98
N THR A 80 -14.85 1.20 10.79
CA THR A 80 -15.77 0.16 11.23
C THR A 80 -15.85 -0.95 10.17
N ASP A 81 -16.22 -2.16 10.55
CA ASP A 81 -16.41 -3.27 9.63
C ASP A 81 -17.37 -2.91 8.49
N SER A 82 -18.42 -2.17 8.78
CA SER A 82 -19.39 -1.71 7.77
C SER A 82 -18.77 -0.72 6.79
N TYR A 83 -17.94 0.21 7.26
CA TYR A 83 -17.23 1.14 6.39
C TYR A 83 -16.26 0.41 5.46
N VAL A 84 -15.45 -0.49 6.04
CA VAL A 84 -14.45 -1.27 5.31
C VAL A 84 -15.12 -2.18 4.27
N ARG A 85 -16.17 -2.92 4.66
CA ARG A 85 -16.94 -3.75 3.74
C ARG A 85 -17.54 -2.93 2.60
N ASN A 86 -18.18 -1.81 2.90
CA ASN A 86 -18.72 -0.93 1.88
C ASN A 86 -17.64 -0.41 0.92
N ALA A 87 -16.47 -0.02 1.46
CA ALA A 87 -15.35 0.42 0.64
C ALA A 87 -14.88 -0.67 -0.33
N PHE A 88 -14.84 -1.94 0.08
CA PHE A 88 -14.40 -3.05 -0.76
C PHE A 88 -15.45 -3.55 -1.74
N THR A 89 -16.74 -3.43 -1.41
CA THR A 89 -17.84 -3.88 -2.28
C THR A 89 -18.36 -2.79 -3.23
N THR A 90 -17.88 -1.55 -3.09
CA THR A 90 -18.14 -0.48 -4.05
C THR A 90 -17.42 -0.79 -5.36
N GLU A 91 -18.14 -0.74 -6.48
CA GLU A 91 -17.55 -0.82 -7.81
C GLU A 91 -17.02 0.56 -8.21
N TYR A 92 -15.69 0.73 -8.24
CA TYR A 92 -15.03 1.99 -8.59
C TYR A 92 -14.83 2.14 -10.10
N PHE A 93 -14.73 1.02 -10.82
CA PHE A 93 -14.56 0.98 -12.26
C PHE A 93 -15.24 -0.28 -12.85
N PRO A 94 -15.63 -0.27 -14.14
CA PRO A 94 -16.33 -1.38 -14.77
C PRO A 94 -15.57 -2.71 -14.67
N ASN A 95 -16.29 -3.77 -14.38
CA ASN A 95 -15.73 -5.14 -14.27
C ASN A 95 -14.68 -5.35 -13.18
N GLN A 96 -14.61 -4.46 -12.19
CA GLN A 96 -13.66 -4.53 -11.09
C GLN A 96 -13.53 -5.91 -10.45
N PHE A 97 -14.65 -6.61 -10.29
CA PHE A 97 -14.71 -7.93 -9.65
C PHE A 97 -14.44 -9.10 -10.61
N THR A 98 -14.34 -8.86 -11.90
CA THR A 98 -14.19 -9.92 -12.92
C THR A 98 -12.97 -9.77 -13.82
N VAL A 99 -12.51 -8.53 -14.03
CA VAL A 99 -11.38 -8.24 -14.92
C VAL A 99 -10.13 -8.99 -14.51
N ILE A 100 -9.39 -9.50 -15.49
CA ILE A 100 -8.02 -9.95 -15.33
C ILE A 100 -7.18 -9.04 -16.23
N PRO A 101 -6.54 -8.03 -15.63
CA PRO A 101 -5.89 -6.97 -16.38
C PRO A 101 -4.57 -7.40 -16.98
N HIS A 102 -4.10 -6.67 -18.00
CA HIS A 102 -2.75 -6.74 -18.53
C HIS A 102 -1.90 -5.60 -17.98
N ASP A 103 -0.58 -5.73 -18.15
CA ASP A 103 0.35 -4.66 -17.79
C ASP A 103 0.07 -3.41 -18.61
N GLY A 104 -0.03 -2.26 -17.95
CA GLY A 104 -0.33 -0.98 -18.57
C GLY A 104 -1.81 -0.73 -18.88
N ASP A 105 -2.71 -1.70 -18.67
CA ASP A 105 -4.16 -1.46 -18.79
C ASP A 105 -4.57 -0.31 -17.88
N LYS A 106 -5.49 0.53 -18.37
CA LYS A 106 -5.94 1.72 -17.64
C LYS A 106 -7.41 1.63 -17.28
N VAL A 107 -7.74 2.16 -16.11
CA VAL A 107 -9.11 2.30 -15.63
C VAL A 107 -9.34 3.74 -15.15
N LYS A 108 -10.57 4.23 -15.31
CA LYS A 108 -10.96 5.55 -14.80
C LYS A 108 -11.76 5.39 -13.50
N VAL A 109 -11.31 6.07 -12.44
CA VAL A 109 -11.98 6.09 -11.14
C VAL A 109 -12.21 7.56 -10.76
N GLY A 110 -13.45 8.05 -10.86
CA GLY A 110 -13.71 9.48 -10.73
C GLY A 110 -12.87 10.27 -11.73
N ASP A 111 -12.07 11.20 -11.24
CA ASP A 111 -11.16 12.01 -12.07
C ASP A 111 -9.75 11.40 -12.23
N GLN A 112 -9.49 10.24 -11.62
CA GLN A 112 -8.20 9.56 -11.71
C GLN A 112 -8.17 8.61 -12.90
N GLU A 113 -7.09 8.63 -13.67
CA GLU A 113 -6.70 7.54 -14.57
C GLU A 113 -5.64 6.70 -13.88
N LEU A 114 -5.95 5.44 -13.63
CA LEU A 114 -5.12 4.49 -12.89
C LEU A 114 -4.64 3.38 -13.82
N ALA A 115 -3.39 2.98 -13.66
CA ALA A 115 -2.77 1.92 -14.46
C ALA A 115 -2.58 0.64 -13.64
N TRP A 116 -2.64 -0.50 -14.32
CA TRP A 116 -2.26 -1.80 -13.80
C TRP A 116 -0.79 -2.09 -14.08
N HIS A 117 -0.11 -2.68 -13.12
CA HIS A 117 1.31 -2.98 -13.16
C HIS A 117 1.55 -4.47 -12.90
N ALA A 118 2.18 -5.16 -13.85
CA ALA A 118 2.59 -6.56 -13.70
C ALA A 118 3.91 -6.64 -12.95
N LEU A 119 3.88 -7.09 -11.70
CA LEU A 119 5.04 -7.07 -10.82
C LEU A 119 5.26 -8.40 -10.12
N ASP A 120 6.53 -8.73 -9.93
CA ASP A 120 7.00 -9.80 -9.06
C ASP A 120 7.56 -9.19 -7.77
N SER A 121 6.96 -9.52 -6.62
CA SER A 121 7.55 -9.20 -5.32
C SER A 121 8.86 -9.98 -5.13
N THR A 122 9.85 -9.34 -4.56
CA THR A 122 11.13 -9.96 -4.18
C THR A 122 11.09 -10.61 -2.79
N ASN A 123 10.03 -10.30 -2.02
CA ASN A 123 9.80 -10.84 -0.69
C ASN A 123 8.58 -11.78 -0.71
N PHE A 124 8.39 -12.54 0.38
CA PHE A 124 7.18 -13.35 0.59
C PHE A 124 5.92 -12.49 0.69
N ASP A 125 6.05 -11.25 1.15
CA ASP A 125 4.98 -10.27 1.25
C ASP A 125 5.07 -9.20 0.15
N VAL A 126 3.92 -8.69 -0.26
CA VAL A 126 3.77 -7.66 -1.28
C VAL A 126 3.71 -6.30 -0.60
N LYS A 127 4.75 -5.51 -0.78
CA LYS A 127 4.96 -4.21 -0.13
C LYS A 127 4.17 -3.08 -0.81
N LEU A 128 2.85 -3.00 -0.59
CA LEU A 128 1.98 -2.01 -1.23
C LEU A 128 2.38 -0.56 -0.94
N PHE A 129 2.84 -0.27 0.28
CA PHE A 129 3.39 1.04 0.59
C PHE A 129 4.56 1.39 -0.34
N ARG A 130 5.49 0.43 -0.54
CA ARG A 130 6.65 0.62 -1.43
C ARG A 130 6.26 0.70 -2.90
N PHE A 131 5.24 -0.04 -3.30
CA PHE A 131 4.64 0.08 -4.63
C PHE A 131 4.16 1.51 -4.91
N ALA A 132 3.28 2.05 -4.07
CA ALA A 132 2.76 3.40 -4.25
C ALA A 132 3.87 4.45 -4.14
N TYR A 133 4.77 4.33 -3.17
CA TYR A 133 5.89 5.25 -2.99
C TYR A 133 6.81 5.26 -4.21
N GLY A 134 7.17 4.08 -4.73
CA GLY A 134 8.06 3.94 -5.90
C GLY A 134 7.49 4.55 -7.18
N LEU A 135 6.15 4.58 -7.31
CA LEU A 135 5.44 5.19 -8.42
C LEU A 135 5.04 6.66 -8.18
N ASN A 136 5.48 7.26 -7.08
CA ASN A 136 5.09 8.63 -6.69
C ASN A 136 3.56 8.79 -6.53
N LYS A 137 2.89 7.78 -6.00
CA LYS A 137 1.45 7.75 -5.76
C LYS A 137 1.13 7.91 -4.27
N PRO A 138 -0.11 8.28 -3.90
CA PRO A 138 -0.53 8.35 -2.51
C PRO A 138 -0.36 7.00 -1.80
N THR A 139 0.19 7.02 -0.59
CA THR A 139 0.46 5.83 0.23
C THR A 139 -0.55 5.65 1.37
N TYR A 140 -1.31 6.68 1.70
CA TYR A 140 -2.31 6.69 2.78
C TYR A 140 -3.67 7.16 2.28
N GLY A 141 -4.73 6.70 2.93
CA GLY A 141 -6.10 7.01 2.54
C GLY A 141 -6.42 6.48 1.16
N VAL A 142 -6.03 5.25 0.89
CA VAL A 142 -6.15 4.61 -0.42
C VAL A 142 -6.64 3.17 -0.30
N ILE A 143 -7.19 2.67 -1.39
CA ILE A 143 -7.46 1.24 -1.60
C ILE A 143 -6.52 0.73 -2.68
N PHE A 144 -5.86 -0.38 -2.40
CA PHE A 144 -5.07 -1.15 -3.37
C PHE A 144 -5.88 -2.32 -3.89
N TRP A 145 -5.81 -2.58 -5.19
CA TRP A 145 -6.35 -3.76 -5.84
C TRP A 145 -5.22 -4.63 -6.36
N ALA A 146 -5.32 -5.92 -6.12
CA ALA A 146 -4.37 -6.91 -6.55
C ALA A 146 -5.08 -8.08 -7.24
N VAL A 147 -4.56 -8.56 -8.36
CA VAL A 147 -5.07 -9.72 -9.08
C VAL A 147 -3.91 -10.64 -9.44
N THR A 148 -4.08 -11.94 -9.22
CA THR A 148 -3.12 -12.94 -9.71
C THR A 148 -3.85 -14.12 -10.31
N VAL A 149 -3.21 -14.75 -11.31
CA VAL A 149 -3.67 -15.98 -11.94
C VAL A 149 -2.80 -17.12 -11.45
N VAL A 150 -3.43 -18.10 -10.84
CA VAL A 150 -2.78 -19.30 -10.31
C VAL A 150 -3.19 -20.49 -11.15
N ASN A 151 -2.24 -21.18 -11.79
CA ASN A 151 -2.50 -22.41 -12.50
C ASN A 151 -2.14 -23.62 -11.64
N SER A 152 -3.07 -24.57 -11.61
CA SER A 152 -2.86 -25.87 -10.99
C SER A 152 -2.77 -26.97 -12.03
N PRO A 153 -1.79 -27.89 -11.97
CA PRO A 153 -1.64 -28.97 -12.94
C PRO A 153 -2.78 -30.00 -12.85
N ARG A 154 -3.51 -30.00 -11.75
CA ARG A 154 -4.63 -30.90 -11.45
C ARG A 154 -5.66 -30.21 -10.58
N GLU A 155 -6.83 -30.79 -10.44
CA GLU A 155 -7.74 -30.39 -9.39
C GLU A 155 -7.16 -30.74 -8.00
N ILE A 156 -7.25 -29.80 -7.05
CA ILE A 156 -6.81 -29.98 -5.67
C ILE A 156 -7.96 -29.57 -4.76
N GLN A 157 -8.53 -30.58 -4.09
CA GLN A 157 -9.61 -30.39 -3.13
C GLN A 157 -9.05 -30.06 -1.74
N ASN A 158 -9.89 -29.44 -0.90
CA ASN A 158 -9.57 -29.09 0.48
C ASN A 158 -8.36 -28.15 0.64
N ALA A 159 -7.93 -27.46 -0.41
CA ALA A 159 -6.97 -26.38 -0.27
C ALA A 159 -7.61 -25.21 0.51
N ARG A 160 -6.80 -24.41 1.17
CA ARG A 160 -7.25 -23.22 1.87
C ARG A 160 -6.37 -22.05 1.47
N LEU A 161 -6.98 -20.87 1.29
CA LEU A 161 -6.27 -19.62 1.07
C LEU A 161 -5.88 -19.05 2.43
N ALA A 162 -4.59 -18.96 2.70
CA ALA A 162 -4.03 -18.35 3.90
C ALA A 162 -3.53 -16.95 3.57
N VAL A 163 -3.93 -15.96 4.35
CA VAL A 163 -3.69 -14.55 4.12
C VAL A 163 -3.18 -13.88 5.37
N GLY A 164 -2.17 -13.03 5.23
CA GLY A 164 -1.77 -12.03 6.19
C GLY A 164 -1.82 -10.64 5.59
N SER A 165 -2.25 -9.65 6.37
CA SER A 165 -2.28 -8.25 5.94
C SER A 165 -2.11 -7.34 7.15
N ASN A 166 -1.37 -6.26 6.99
CA ASN A 166 -1.22 -5.27 8.06
C ASN A 166 -2.21 -4.09 7.96
N ALA A 167 -3.12 -4.17 7.02
CA ALA A 167 -4.27 -3.27 6.87
C ALA A 167 -5.53 -4.11 6.65
N ALA A 168 -6.71 -3.48 6.69
CA ALA A 168 -7.94 -4.20 6.39
C ALA A 168 -7.92 -4.69 4.94
N SER A 169 -8.34 -5.94 4.73
CA SER A 169 -8.33 -6.55 3.40
C SER A 169 -9.48 -7.54 3.22
N ILE A 170 -9.82 -7.78 1.97
CA ILE A 170 -10.79 -8.80 1.55
C ILE A 170 -10.27 -9.52 0.32
N TRP A 171 -10.56 -10.82 0.22
CA TRP A 171 -9.99 -11.68 -0.80
C TRP A 171 -11.05 -12.57 -1.42
N TRP A 172 -11.05 -12.62 -2.74
CA TRP A 172 -11.94 -13.46 -3.54
C TRP A 172 -11.12 -14.51 -4.27
N PHE A 173 -11.64 -15.72 -4.25
CA PHE A 173 -11.12 -16.84 -5.03
C PHE A 173 -12.16 -17.27 -6.07
N ASN A 174 -11.79 -17.25 -7.34
CA ASN A 174 -12.69 -17.57 -8.46
C ASN A 174 -14.04 -16.84 -8.38
N GLY A 175 -14.01 -15.55 -7.99
CA GLY A 175 -15.18 -14.68 -7.91
C GLY A 175 -16.01 -14.84 -6.62
N LYS A 176 -15.65 -15.74 -5.71
CA LYS A 176 -16.33 -15.91 -4.40
C LYS A 176 -15.45 -15.37 -3.29
N GLU A 177 -16.05 -14.64 -2.35
CA GLU A 177 -15.36 -14.19 -1.13
C GLU A 177 -14.82 -15.40 -0.37
N ALA A 178 -13.55 -15.35 -0.02
CA ALA A 178 -12.83 -16.44 0.63
C ALA A 178 -12.29 -16.06 2.01
N VAL A 179 -11.78 -14.83 2.15
CA VAL A 179 -11.16 -14.32 3.38
C VAL A 179 -11.48 -12.84 3.53
N ASP A 180 -11.78 -12.41 4.74
CA ASP A 180 -11.80 -11.00 5.13
C ASP A 180 -10.98 -10.77 6.42
N LEU A 181 -10.30 -9.61 6.48
CA LEU A 181 -9.57 -9.11 7.63
C LEU A 181 -9.90 -7.62 7.77
N PHE A 182 -10.83 -7.26 8.65
CA PHE A 182 -11.34 -5.87 8.72
C PHE A 182 -10.72 -5.04 9.84
N THR A 183 -9.96 -5.65 10.74
CA THR A 183 -9.25 -4.90 11.79
C THR A 183 -7.89 -4.45 11.30
N ASP A 184 -7.43 -3.27 11.75
CA ASP A 184 -6.05 -2.83 11.54
C ASP A 184 -5.11 -3.78 12.28
N ARG A 185 -4.15 -4.36 11.57
CA ARG A 185 -3.34 -5.47 12.07
C ARG A 185 -1.87 -5.28 11.74
N ARG A 186 -1.04 -6.00 12.45
CA ARG A 186 0.36 -6.22 12.03
C ARG A 186 0.38 -7.33 10.99
N MET A 187 1.36 -7.26 10.07
CA MET A 187 1.62 -8.36 9.15
C MET A 187 1.96 -9.64 9.93
N VAL A 188 1.10 -10.61 9.82
CA VAL A 188 1.28 -11.96 10.35
C VAL A 188 1.02 -12.94 9.22
N MET A 189 1.94 -13.87 8.99
CA MET A 189 1.74 -14.93 7.99
C MET A 189 0.56 -15.82 8.42
N ASP A 190 -0.31 -16.15 7.45
CA ASP A 190 -1.46 -17.04 7.65
C ASP A 190 -2.41 -16.60 8.79
N ASP A 191 -2.52 -15.29 9.01
CA ASP A 191 -3.34 -14.72 10.10
C ASP A 191 -4.81 -15.14 10.01
N VAL A 192 -5.35 -15.21 8.78
CA VAL A 192 -6.67 -15.76 8.51
C VAL A 192 -6.60 -16.77 7.37
N VAL A 193 -7.30 -17.87 7.56
CA VAL A 193 -7.34 -18.99 6.62
C VAL A 193 -8.79 -19.21 6.17
N SER A 194 -9.01 -19.31 4.87
CA SER A 194 -10.33 -19.54 4.30
C SER A 194 -10.93 -20.90 4.73
N ASN A 195 -12.22 -21.07 4.49
CA ASN A 195 -12.83 -22.38 4.40
C ASN A 195 -12.13 -23.20 3.29
N ARG A 196 -12.41 -24.52 3.26
CA ARG A 196 -11.91 -25.40 2.21
C ARG A 196 -12.37 -24.94 0.83
N LEU A 197 -11.43 -24.87 -0.09
CA LEU A 197 -11.60 -24.50 -1.48
C LEU A 197 -11.19 -25.65 -2.40
N THR A 198 -11.67 -25.62 -3.63
CA THR A 198 -11.17 -26.47 -4.70
C THR A 198 -10.39 -25.62 -5.69
N LEU A 199 -9.07 -25.86 -5.79
CA LEU A 199 -8.26 -25.36 -6.91
C LEU A 199 -8.63 -26.16 -8.15
N ASN A 200 -9.22 -25.52 -9.14
CA ASN A 200 -9.53 -26.17 -10.41
C ASN A 200 -8.24 -26.53 -11.15
N LYS A 201 -8.25 -27.62 -11.91
CA LYS A 201 -7.19 -27.87 -12.88
C LYS A 201 -7.13 -26.70 -13.86
N GLY A 202 -5.92 -26.20 -14.15
CA GLY A 202 -5.71 -25.00 -14.93
C GLY A 202 -5.91 -23.73 -14.12
N ARG A 203 -6.59 -22.76 -14.68
CA ARG A 203 -6.65 -21.37 -14.24
C ARG A 203 -7.57 -21.18 -13.03
N ASN A 204 -7.03 -20.50 -12.01
CA ASN A 204 -7.75 -19.96 -10.88
C ASN A 204 -7.37 -18.49 -10.70
N VAL A 205 -8.28 -17.68 -10.21
CA VAL A 205 -8.05 -16.23 -10.04
C VAL A 205 -8.24 -15.83 -8.59
N ILE A 206 -7.24 -15.15 -8.06
CA ILE A 206 -7.33 -14.49 -6.75
C ILE A 206 -7.41 -12.98 -7.00
N ARG A 207 -8.35 -12.33 -6.31
CA ARG A 207 -8.42 -10.87 -6.18
C ARG A 207 -8.28 -10.50 -4.73
N GLY A 208 -7.61 -9.39 -4.47
CA GLY A 208 -7.51 -8.81 -3.15
C GLY A 208 -7.73 -7.31 -3.21
N ALA A 209 -8.39 -6.80 -2.20
CA ALA A 209 -8.46 -5.37 -1.94
C ALA A 209 -7.90 -5.09 -0.54
N VAL A 210 -7.03 -4.10 -0.43
CA VAL A 210 -6.41 -3.69 0.83
C VAL A 210 -6.65 -2.20 1.01
N ILE A 211 -7.28 -1.81 2.12
CA ILE A 211 -7.51 -0.40 2.45
C ILE A 211 -6.50 0.04 3.49
N ASN A 212 -5.75 1.10 3.16
CA ASN A 212 -4.77 1.65 4.08
C ASN A 212 -5.34 2.83 4.86
N GLY A 213 -5.32 2.68 6.18
CA GLY A 213 -5.38 3.80 7.13
C GLY A 213 -3.98 4.36 7.39
N PRO A 214 -3.70 4.91 8.56
CA PRO A 214 -2.37 5.32 8.95
C PRO A 214 -1.50 4.08 9.20
N GLY A 215 -0.38 3.94 8.48
CA GLY A 215 0.57 2.85 8.66
C GLY A 215 1.11 2.25 7.35
N MET A 216 1.74 1.10 7.47
CA MET A 216 2.24 0.33 6.32
C MET A 216 1.10 -0.49 5.72
N SER A 217 1.19 -0.79 4.43
CA SER A 217 0.24 -1.63 3.72
C SER A 217 1.01 -2.74 3.03
N ASP A 218 0.85 -3.94 3.52
CA ASP A 218 1.50 -5.11 2.94
C ASP A 218 0.53 -6.28 3.06
N PHE A 219 0.69 -7.28 2.22
CA PHE A 219 -0.03 -8.54 2.35
C PHE A 219 0.85 -9.72 1.95
N CYS A 220 0.53 -10.89 2.44
CA CYS A 220 1.06 -12.15 1.95
C CYS A 220 -0.09 -13.14 1.74
N VAL A 221 0.05 -13.99 0.71
CA VAL A 221 -0.99 -14.96 0.34
C VAL A 221 -0.32 -16.26 -0.10
N ARG A 222 -0.84 -17.38 0.38
CA ARG A 222 -0.46 -18.71 -0.11
C ARG A 222 -1.62 -19.70 -0.04
N PHE A 223 -1.52 -20.80 -0.75
CA PHE A 223 -2.40 -21.95 -0.55
C PHE A 223 -1.74 -22.96 0.36
N ILE A 224 -2.49 -23.43 1.35
CA ILE A 224 -2.09 -24.52 2.23
C ILE A 224 -3.05 -25.70 2.10
N ASP A 225 -2.55 -26.88 2.34
CA ASP A 225 -3.33 -28.12 2.40
C ASP A 225 -4.00 -28.33 3.78
N GLU A 226 -4.58 -29.50 4.00
CA GLU A 226 -5.25 -29.84 5.26
C GLU A 226 -4.28 -29.96 6.44
N ASN A 227 -3.00 -30.18 6.20
CA ASN A 227 -1.95 -30.25 7.22
C ASN A 227 -1.30 -28.89 7.52
N GLY A 228 -1.71 -27.83 6.79
CA GLY A 228 -1.10 -26.51 6.88
C GLY A 228 0.15 -26.35 6.03
N GLU A 229 0.50 -27.36 5.22
CA GLU A 229 1.66 -27.33 4.34
C GLU A 229 1.36 -26.59 3.02
N PRO A 230 2.35 -25.88 2.42
CA PRO A 230 2.17 -25.21 1.16
C PRO A 230 1.76 -26.15 0.03
N VAL A 231 0.70 -25.81 -0.70
CA VAL A 231 0.27 -26.55 -1.88
C VAL A 231 1.36 -26.45 -2.95
N LYS A 232 1.83 -27.60 -3.45
CA LYS A 232 2.93 -27.68 -4.42
C LYS A 232 2.43 -27.79 -5.87
N GLY A 233 3.32 -27.43 -6.80
CA GLY A 233 3.10 -27.57 -8.24
C GLY A 233 2.31 -26.45 -8.88
N LEU A 234 1.97 -25.39 -8.14
CA LEU A 234 1.30 -24.21 -8.68
C LEU A 234 2.27 -23.34 -9.50
N THR A 235 1.73 -22.64 -10.49
CA THR A 235 2.43 -21.58 -11.21
C THR A 235 1.59 -20.30 -11.25
N LEU A 236 2.27 -19.17 -11.38
CA LEU A 236 1.68 -17.84 -11.42
C LEU A 236 1.89 -17.27 -12.82
N ASP A 237 0.81 -16.86 -13.47
CA ASP A 237 0.86 -16.30 -14.82
C ASP A 237 0.34 -14.86 -14.83
N LEU A 238 0.65 -14.16 -15.91
CA LEU A 238 0.00 -12.92 -16.29
C LEU A 238 -1.30 -13.21 -17.05
N ALA A 239 -2.19 -12.23 -17.10
CA ALA A 239 -3.37 -12.30 -17.95
C ALA A 239 -2.94 -12.48 -19.42
N GLY A 240 -3.54 -13.43 -20.10
CA GLY A 240 -3.32 -13.62 -21.55
C GLY A 240 -2.30 -14.70 -21.95
N ASN A 241 -1.76 -15.47 -21.01
CA ASN A 241 -0.99 -16.69 -21.31
C ASN A 241 -1.84 -17.95 -21.21
#